data_f85bc9b8ec3a6e8c910e3beefe52496d
#
_entry.id   f85bc9b8ec3a6e8c910e3beefe52496d
#
_cell.length_a   1.000
_cell.length_b   1.000
_cell.length_c   1.000
_cell.angle_alpha   90.00
_cell.angle_beta   90.00
_cell.angle_gamma   90.00
#
_symmetry.space_group_name_H-M   'P 1'
#
loop_
_entity.id
_entity.type
_entity.pdbx_description
1 polymer ?
#
loop_
_entity_poly.entity_id
_entity_poly.type
_entity_poly.pdbx_seq_one_letter_code
_entity_poly.pdbx_strand_id
1 'polypeptide(L)'
;MKNQIHNYDFLIVGAGLVGSLLALSLIKKKFKVKIIEKHHQILKDQRTLAINANSKDFLNQIGIWNKIKTQPEVINRIIIQDHLDNNQKLVFENREEPMGHVAYNYEIQEIVRSKLLKLKCMIGGINLNQDNIKANEIIVLNKSRYLFKKIIFATGKNANFSKGFSKKTFPTKHKSYVGFFSHSKNHQNIAYEIFTKNGPLAVLPAPSKKKNYSTFIFSTLEPYSIPEQLKILEKNFQGSHGAIKLKKKIFEFSLNPHLTKTKLENIILLGDSLRSMHPVAGQGWNLGIKDIQTLCDLTDLYDFRSNYFDEIYYAKRQLESVAYLGMTSMINYVYDHPNFFNHFIIRTSFKALQKFKPLRNLFIKQAMGRGYTFV
;
A
#
# COMPACT_ATOMS: atom_id res chain seq x y z
N MET A 1 -13.28 -28.90 -31.66
CA MET A 1 -12.95 -28.58 -30.25
C MET A 1 -14.22 -28.05 -29.59
N LYS A 2 -14.66 -28.66 -28.48
CA LYS A 2 -15.95 -28.37 -27.85
C LYS A 2 -16.05 -26.91 -27.46
N ASN A 3 -17.13 -26.23 -27.87
CA ASN A 3 -17.55 -24.87 -27.46
C ASN A 3 -17.90 -24.77 -25.97
N GLN A 4 -17.12 -25.39 -25.10
CA GLN A 4 -17.41 -25.40 -23.66
C GLN A 4 -17.10 -24.03 -23.07
N ILE A 5 -18.11 -23.40 -22.43
CA ILE A 5 -17.96 -22.17 -21.67
C ILE A 5 -17.65 -22.52 -20.21
N HIS A 6 -16.55 -21.98 -19.69
CA HIS A 6 -16.15 -22.16 -18.29
C HIS A 6 -16.74 -21.04 -17.43
N ASN A 7 -17.59 -21.39 -16.48
CA ASN A 7 -18.25 -20.43 -15.57
C ASN A 7 -17.41 -20.20 -14.30
N TYR A 8 -17.12 -18.95 -14.02
CA TYR A 8 -16.40 -18.49 -12.83
C TYR A 8 -17.19 -17.38 -12.12
N ASP A 9 -16.98 -17.25 -10.81
CA ASP A 9 -17.57 -16.18 -10.04
C ASP A 9 -16.81 -14.88 -10.25
N PHE A 10 -15.48 -14.92 -10.16
CA PHE A 10 -14.62 -13.75 -10.26
C PHE A 10 -13.52 -13.90 -11.31
N LEU A 11 -13.34 -12.84 -12.10
CA LEU A 11 -12.11 -12.57 -12.84
C LEU A 11 -11.32 -11.48 -12.09
N ILE A 12 -10.06 -11.76 -11.75
CA ILE A 12 -9.16 -10.75 -11.21
C ILE A 12 -8.12 -10.39 -12.27
N VAL A 13 -8.06 -9.12 -12.64
CA VAL A 13 -7.12 -8.58 -13.62
C VAL A 13 -5.96 -7.92 -12.88
N GLY A 14 -4.78 -8.52 -12.96
CA GLY A 14 -3.57 -8.11 -12.26
C GLY A 14 -3.22 -9.02 -11.08
N ALA A 15 -2.12 -9.79 -11.23
CA ALA A 15 -1.57 -10.64 -10.19
C ALA A 15 -0.41 -9.95 -9.43
N GLY A 16 -0.53 -8.65 -9.22
CA GLY A 16 0.22 -7.94 -8.20
C GLY A 16 -0.14 -8.46 -6.80
N LEU A 17 0.52 -7.94 -5.77
CA LEU A 17 0.36 -8.48 -4.42
C LEU A 17 -1.10 -8.44 -3.93
N VAL A 18 -1.80 -7.31 -4.13
CA VAL A 18 -3.20 -7.14 -3.67
C VAL A 18 -4.16 -8.06 -4.42
N GLY A 19 -4.08 -8.12 -5.76
CA GLY A 19 -4.93 -9.01 -6.57
C GLY A 19 -4.69 -10.49 -6.27
N SER A 20 -3.43 -10.88 -6.06
CA SER A 20 -3.06 -12.25 -5.73
C SER A 20 -3.57 -12.67 -4.34
N LEU A 21 -3.50 -11.78 -3.35
CA LEU A 21 -4.04 -12.03 -2.01
C LEU A 21 -5.56 -12.13 -2.02
N LEU A 22 -6.24 -11.26 -2.78
CA LEU A 22 -7.69 -11.36 -2.98
C LEU A 22 -8.07 -12.72 -3.60
N ALA A 23 -7.36 -13.14 -4.65
CA ALA A 23 -7.63 -14.44 -5.29
C ALA A 23 -7.55 -15.59 -4.27
N LEU A 24 -6.51 -15.63 -3.44
CA LEU A 24 -6.39 -16.65 -2.39
C LEU A 24 -7.52 -16.57 -1.36
N SER A 25 -7.93 -15.36 -0.97
CA SER A 25 -9.01 -15.15 0.01
C SER A 25 -10.35 -15.64 -0.53
N LEU A 26 -10.70 -15.31 -1.77
CA LEU A 26 -11.94 -15.74 -2.41
C LEU A 26 -11.95 -17.26 -2.66
N ILE A 27 -10.83 -17.85 -3.07
CA ILE A 27 -10.71 -19.31 -3.23
C ILE A 27 -10.90 -20.01 -1.87
N LYS A 28 -10.35 -19.47 -0.78
CA LYS A 28 -10.57 -20.00 0.58
C LYS A 28 -12.05 -19.95 0.97
N LYS A 29 -12.79 -18.96 0.49
CA LYS A 29 -14.27 -18.85 0.62
C LYS A 29 -15.04 -19.71 -0.40
N LYS A 30 -14.36 -20.62 -1.14
CA LYS A 30 -14.93 -21.57 -2.12
C LYS A 30 -15.49 -20.93 -3.39
N PHE A 31 -15.17 -19.68 -3.69
CA PHE A 31 -15.50 -19.07 -4.98
C PHE A 31 -14.63 -19.60 -6.11
N LYS A 32 -15.20 -19.70 -7.31
CA LYS A 32 -14.46 -20.02 -8.54
C LYS A 32 -13.79 -18.74 -9.05
N VAL A 33 -12.47 -18.68 -8.93
CA VAL A 33 -11.67 -17.49 -9.28
C VAL A 33 -10.71 -17.81 -10.40
N LYS A 34 -10.60 -16.90 -11.36
CA LYS A 34 -9.52 -16.86 -12.33
C LYS A 34 -8.78 -15.54 -12.19
N ILE A 35 -7.45 -15.58 -12.20
CA ILE A 35 -6.61 -14.39 -12.14
C ILE A 35 -5.69 -14.35 -13.37
N ILE A 36 -5.57 -13.18 -13.96
CA ILE A 36 -4.73 -12.97 -15.13
C ILE A 36 -3.66 -11.92 -14.86
N GLU A 37 -2.50 -12.10 -15.50
CA GLU A 37 -1.35 -11.20 -15.33
C GLU A 37 -0.65 -11.01 -16.68
N LYS A 38 -0.28 -9.76 -16.99
CA LYS A 38 0.44 -9.44 -18.23
C LYS A 38 1.90 -9.91 -18.21
N HIS A 39 2.53 -9.96 -17.05
CA HIS A 39 3.93 -10.36 -16.90
C HIS A 39 4.05 -11.81 -16.40
N HIS A 40 4.93 -12.57 -17.04
CA HIS A 40 5.21 -13.94 -16.61
C HIS A 40 6.05 -13.99 -15.33
N GLN A 41 6.93 -13.03 -15.13
CA GLN A 41 7.87 -13.01 -14.01
C GLN A 41 7.54 -11.94 -12.97
N ILE A 42 7.91 -12.20 -11.72
CA ILE A 42 7.87 -11.22 -10.64
C ILE A 42 9.14 -10.37 -10.73
N LEU A 43 8.98 -9.06 -10.68
CA LEU A 43 10.12 -8.16 -10.53
C LEU A 43 10.69 -8.33 -9.12
N LYS A 44 11.88 -8.90 -9.02
CA LYS A 44 12.62 -9.02 -7.75
C LYS A 44 13.30 -7.68 -7.41
N ASP A 45 12.49 -6.70 -7.11
CA ASP A 45 13.00 -5.48 -6.51
C ASP A 45 13.13 -5.65 -4.98
N GLN A 46 13.98 -4.86 -4.35
CA GLN A 46 14.18 -4.92 -2.91
C GLN A 46 13.21 -4.03 -2.13
N ARG A 47 12.11 -3.58 -2.75
CA ARG A 47 11.12 -2.76 -2.03
C ARG A 47 10.59 -3.48 -0.81
N THR A 48 10.48 -2.72 0.27
CA THR A 48 9.88 -3.18 1.51
C THR A 48 8.45 -2.67 1.64
N LEU A 49 7.69 -3.37 2.45
CA LEU A 49 6.35 -3.00 2.87
C LEU A 49 6.35 -2.72 4.36
N ALA A 50 5.80 -1.59 4.76
CA ALA A 50 5.41 -1.36 6.14
C ALA A 50 4.05 -2.03 6.38
N ILE A 51 4.04 -3.12 7.13
CA ILE A 51 2.88 -3.98 7.39
C ILE A 51 2.37 -3.64 8.78
N ASN A 52 1.20 -3.04 8.89
CA ASN A 52 0.58 -2.74 10.19
C ASN A 52 -0.01 -4.01 10.84
N ALA A 53 -0.44 -3.90 12.09
CA ALA A 53 -0.96 -5.03 12.87
C ALA A 53 -2.14 -5.74 12.17
N ASN A 54 -3.11 -4.99 11.64
CA ASN A 54 -4.26 -5.55 10.92
C ASN A 54 -3.82 -6.33 9.66
N SER A 55 -2.90 -5.78 8.88
CA SER A 55 -2.40 -6.45 7.66
C SER A 55 -1.61 -7.72 7.99
N LYS A 56 -0.87 -7.73 9.10
CA LYS A 56 -0.19 -8.94 9.61
C LYS A 56 -1.20 -10.03 9.97
N ASP A 57 -2.26 -9.67 10.70
CA ASP A 57 -3.30 -10.63 11.08
C ASP A 57 -4.00 -11.22 9.86
N PHE A 58 -4.30 -10.38 8.86
CA PHE A 58 -4.83 -10.87 7.59
C PHE A 58 -3.87 -11.86 6.90
N LEU A 59 -2.57 -11.55 6.82
CA LEU A 59 -1.57 -12.47 6.25
C LEU A 59 -1.47 -13.78 7.03
N ASN A 60 -1.64 -13.76 8.36
CA ASN A 60 -1.73 -14.94 9.20
C ASN A 60 -2.96 -15.79 8.86
N GLN A 61 -4.13 -15.16 8.79
CA GLN A 61 -5.41 -15.84 8.49
C GLN A 61 -5.38 -16.60 7.17
N ILE A 62 -4.72 -16.04 6.14
CA ILE A 62 -4.58 -16.70 4.85
C ILE A 62 -3.35 -17.63 4.75
N GLY A 63 -2.61 -17.81 5.85
CA GLY A 63 -1.47 -18.71 5.96
C GLY A 63 -0.27 -18.31 5.09
N ILE A 64 0.03 -17.00 5.04
CA ILE A 64 1.17 -16.43 4.31
C ILE A 64 2.29 -16.00 5.26
N TRP A 65 1.95 -15.36 6.40
CA TRP A 65 2.91 -14.74 7.30
C TRP A 65 4.07 -15.66 7.70
N ASN A 66 3.76 -16.84 8.20
CA ASN A 66 4.76 -17.82 8.67
C ASN A 66 5.58 -18.48 7.54
N LYS A 67 5.30 -18.14 6.28
CA LYS A 67 6.05 -18.64 5.12
C LYS A 67 7.07 -17.66 4.59
N ILE A 68 7.13 -16.45 5.13
CA ILE A 68 8.11 -15.43 4.76
C ILE A 68 9.49 -15.92 5.25
N LYS A 69 10.42 -16.07 4.32
CA LYS A 69 11.74 -16.65 4.57
C LYS A 69 12.65 -15.71 5.36
N THR A 70 12.70 -14.45 4.93
CA THR A 70 13.43 -13.42 5.65
C THR A 70 12.53 -12.91 6.77
N GLN A 71 12.91 -13.15 8.01
CA GLN A 71 12.11 -12.71 9.16
C GLN A 71 11.76 -11.22 9.04
N PRO A 72 10.47 -10.86 9.05
CA PRO A 72 10.05 -9.47 9.02
C PRO A 72 10.62 -8.70 10.20
N GLU A 73 11.12 -7.49 9.95
CA GLU A 73 11.67 -6.65 11.01
C GLU A 73 10.55 -5.93 11.75
N VAL A 74 10.62 -5.93 13.08
CA VAL A 74 9.58 -5.36 13.94
C VAL A 74 9.69 -3.83 13.99
N ILE A 75 8.57 -3.13 14.02
CA ILE A 75 8.47 -1.71 14.37
C ILE A 75 7.76 -1.62 15.73
N ASN A 76 8.51 -1.32 16.77
CA ASN A 76 7.94 -1.12 18.12
C ASN A 76 7.45 0.30 18.32
N ARG A 77 8.12 1.26 17.69
CA ARG A 77 7.89 2.69 17.88
C ARG A 77 7.98 3.44 16.58
N ILE A 78 7.11 4.44 16.40
CA ILE A 78 7.17 5.38 15.28
C ILE A 78 7.43 6.77 15.87
N ILE A 79 8.47 7.43 15.38
CA ILE A 79 8.82 8.79 15.75
C ILE A 79 8.52 9.71 14.57
N ILE A 80 7.65 10.68 14.78
CA ILE A 80 7.36 11.72 13.81
C ILE A 80 8.03 13.00 14.28
N GLN A 81 8.79 13.64 13.40
CA GLN A 81 9.55 14.84 13.70
C GLN A 81 9.37 15.88 12.59
N ASP A 82 9.24 17.13 12.99
CA ASP A 82 9.21 18.28 12.09
C ASP A 82 10.57 19.00 12.08
N HIS A 83 11.00 19.46 10.89
CA HIS A 83 12.24 20.21 10.75
C HIS A 83 12.16 21.64 11.31
N LEU A 84 10.95 22.18 11.50
CA LEU A 84 10.72 23.54 12.03
C LEU A 84 11.00 23.63 13.53
N ASP A 85 10.88 22.52 14.24
CA ASP A 85 11.15 22.45 15.66
C ASP A 85 11.70 21.05 16.03
N ASN A 86 13.04 20.95 15.97
CA ASN A 86 13.74 19.69 16.25
C ASN A 86 13.47 19.12 17.66
N ASN A 87 12.92 19.92 18.57
CA ASN A 87 12.57 19.49 19.91
C ASN A 87 11.17 18.88 19.98
N GLN A 88 10.32 19.09 18.96
CA GLN A 88 8.98 18.51 18.92
C GLN A 88 9.00 17.16 18.20
N LYS A 89 8.87 16.09 18.99
CA LYS A 89 8.73 14.72 18.51
C LYS A 89 7.42 14.14 18.97
N LEU A 90 6.68 13.54 18.05
CA LEU A 90 5.53 12.68 18.39
C LEU A 90 6.03 11.24 18.45
N VAL A 91 5.76 10.56 19.53
CA VAL A 91 6.11 9.15 19.70
C VAL A 91 4.83 8.34 19.73
N PHE A 92 4.71 7.44 18.77
CA PHE A 92 3.64 6.46 18.69
C PHE A 92 4.20 5.09 19.05
N GLU A 93 3.67 4.52 20.08
CA GLU A 93 4.00 3.18 20.56
C GLU A 93 2.76 2.53 21.18
N ASN A 94 2.70 1.22 21.13
CA ASN A 94 1.70 0.41 21.81
C ASN A 94 2.43 -0.57 22.73
N ARG A 95 1.94 -0.75 23.96
CA ARG A 95 2.54 -1.66 24.95
C ARG A 95 2.16 -3.11 24.74
N GLU A 96 1.02 -3.37 24.10
CA GLU A 96 0.46 -4.71 23.95
C GLU A 96 0.98 -5.44 22.72
N GLU A 97 1.15 -4.72 21.61
CA GLU A 97 1.63 -5.30 20.35
C GLU A 97 2.50 -4.30 19.57
N PRO A 98 3.40 -4.77 18.69
CA PRO A 98 4.19 -3.90 17.82
C PRO A 98 3.32 -3.01 16.93
N MET A 99 3.78 -1.79 16.64
CA MET A 99 3.13 -0.87 15.71
C MET A 99 3.03 -1.45 14.29
N GLY A 100 3.95 -2.32 13.93
CA GLY A 100 3.95 -2.99 12.64
C GLY A 100 5.23 -3.77 12.39
N HIS A 101 5.42 -4.16 11.14
CA HIS A 101 6.57 -4.94 10.68
C HIS A 101 7.02 -4.44 9.30
N VAL A 102 8.26 -4.68 8.95
CA VAL A 102 8.79 -4.44 7.61
C VAL A 102 9.15 -5.78 6.98
N ALA A 103 8.67 -6.03 5.77
CA ALA A 103 8.99 -7.24 5.00
C ALA A 103 9.31 -6.90 3.54
N TYR A 104 10.02 -7.78 2.85
CA TYR A 104 10.26 -7.62 1.41
C TYR A 104 9.00 -7.94 0.60
N ASN A 105 8.61 -7.02 -0.27
CA ASN A 105 7.43 -7.17 -1.14
C ASN A 105 7.52 -8.42 -2.03
N TYR A 106 8.67 -8.63 -2.67
CA TYR A 106 8.87 -9.74 -3.60
C TYR A 106 8.70 -11.11 -2.94
N GLU A 107 9.12 -11.29 -1.67
CA GLU A 107 8.98 -12.57 -0.96
C GLU A 107 7.52 -12.95 -0.74
N ILE A 108 6.71 -12.00 -0.28
CA ILE A 108 5.27 -12.22 -0.09
C ILE A 108 4.62 -12.54 -1.43
N GLN A 109 4.99 -11.80 -2.48
CA GLN A 109 4.45 -12.00 -3.82
C GLN A 109 4.82 -13.37 -4.40
N GLU A 110 6.07 -13.83 -4.23
CA GLU A 110 6.51 -15.18 -4.65
C GLU A 110 5.71 -16.28 -3.95
N ILE A 111 5.52 -16.19 -2.64
CA ILE A 111 4.75 -17.17 -1.86
C ILE A 111 3.31 -17.25 -2.37
N VAL A 112 2.65 -16.10 -2.52
CA VAL A 112 1.26 -16.02 -2.96
C VAL A 112 1.10 -16.55 -4.38
N ARG A 113 1.95 -16.10 -5.30
CA ARG A 113 1.92 -16.51 -6.71
C ARG A 113 2.19 -18.01 -6.88
N SER A 114 3.14 -18.55 -6.13
CA SER A 114 3.41 -20.01 -6.12
C SER A 114 2.17 -20.81 -5.72
N LYS A 115 1.41 -20.34 -4.73
CA LYS A 115 0.13 -20.98 -4.34
C LYS A 115 -0.91 -20.91 -5.46
N LEU A 116 -1.07 -19.74 -6.11
CA LEU A 116 -2.04 -19.56 -7.20
C LEU A 116 -1.72 -20.43 -8.42
N LEU A 117 -0.43 -20.60 -8.74
CA LEU A 117 0.01 -21.49 -9.81
C LEU A 117 -0.32 -22.96 -9.50
N LYS A 118 -0.07 -23.42 -8.26
CA LYS A 118 -0.44 -24.78 -7.81
C LYS A 118 -1.95 -25.00 -7.88
N LEU A 119 -2.77 -23.99 -7.62
CA LEU A 119 -4.24 -24.05 -7.71
C LEU A 119 -4.74 -23.94 -9.18
N LYS A 120 -3.86 -23.78 -10.16
CA LYS A 120 -4.19 -23.66 -11.60
C LYS A 120 -5.24 -22.56 -11.89
N CYS A 121 -5.32 -21.53 -11.04
CA CYS A 121 -6.26 -20.42 -11.21
C CYS A 121 -5.64 -19.20 -11.90
N MET A 122 -4.33 -19.19 -12.11
CA MET A 122 -3.60 -18.07 -12.70
C MET A 122 -3.23 -18.32 -14.16
N ILE A 123 -3.41 -17.29 -15.00
CA ILE A 123 -2.97 -17.26 -16.41
C ILE A 123 -2.02 -16.05 -16.57
N GLY A 124 -0.78 -16.30 -16.92
CA GLY A 124 0.22 -15.27 -17.23
C GLY A 124 0.29 -14.93 -18.72
N GLY A 125 0.92 -13.79 -19.05
CA GLY A 125 1.13 -13.34 -20.42
C GLY A 125 -0.10 -12.75 -21.10
N ILE A 126 -1.16 -12.47 -20.36
CA ILE A 126 -2.39 -11.89 -20.90
C ILE A 126 -2.48 -10.42 -20.57
N ASN A 127 -2.43 -9.58 -21.60
CA ASN A 127 -2.74 -8.17 -21.52
C ASN A 127 -4.16 -7.95 -22.06
N LEU A 128 -5.13 -7.86 -21.15
CA LEU A 128 -6.51 -7.58 -21.52
C LEU A 128 -6.70 -6.08 -21.77
N ASN A 129 -7.35 -5.75 -22.90
CA ASN A 129 -7.87 -4.41 -23.08
C ASN A 129 -9.10 -4.22 -22.18
N GLN A 130 -8.96 -3.33 -21.20
CA GLN A 130 -9.94 -3.09 -20.15
C GLN A 130 -11.27 -2.53 -20.69
N ASP A 131 -11.23 -1.87 -21.85
CA ASP A 131 -12.41 -1.23 -22.46
C ASP A 131 -13.38 -2.22 -23.11
N ASN A 132 -12.89 -3.43 -23.41
CA ASN A 132 -13.66 -4.45 -24.13
C ASN A 132 -14.12 -5.60 -23.23
N ILE A 133 -14.06 -5.42 -21.91
CA ILE A 133 -14.39 -6.48 -20.96
C ILE A 133 -15.64 -6.07 -20.19
N LYS A 134 -16.65 -6.93 -20.25
CA LYS A 134 -17.86 -6.80 -19.44
C LYS A 134 -18.13 -8.07 -18.66
N ALA A 135 -18.60 -7.92 -17.44
CA ALA A 135 -19.13 -9.04 -16.68
C ALA A 135 -20.36 -9.63 -17.40
N ASN A 136 -20.62 -10.92 -17.19
CA ASN A 136 -21.69 -11.67 -17.83
C ASN A 136 -21.61 -11.75 -19.38
N GLU A 137 -20.48 -11.34 -19.97
CA GLU A 137 -20.16 -11.59 -21.38
C GLU A 137 -19.06 -12.65 -21.51
N ILE A 138 -18.99 -13.29 -22.70
CA ILE A 138 -17.98 -14.32 -22.95
C ILE A 138 -16.64 -13.65 -23.21
N ILE A 139 -15.65 -13.98 -22.39
CA ILE A 139 -14.27 -13.54 -22.53
C ILE A 139 -13.43 -14.72 -23.02
N VAL A 140 -12.66 -14.51 -24.10
CA VAL A 140 -11.76 -15.53 -24.65
C VAL A 140 -10.35 -15.31 -24.10
N LEU A 141 -9.85 -16.29 -23.37
CA LEU A 141 -8.49 -16.31 -22.82
C LEU A 141 -7.77 -17.58 -23.30
N ASN A 142 -6.63 -17.44 -23.98
CA ASN A 142 -5.86 -18.59 -24.50
C ASN A 142 -6.72 -19.62 -25.25
N LYS A 143 -7.55 -19.17 -26.19
CA LYS A 143 -8.46 -20.00 -27.01
C LYS A 143 -9.59 -20.69 -26.23
N SER A 144 -9.72 -20.47 -24.93
CA SER A 144 -10.81 -20.97 -24.09
C SER A 144 -11.83 -19.87 -23.79
N ARG A 145 -13.11 -20.25 -23.69
CA ARG A 145 -14.23 -19.33 -23.48
C ARG A 145 -14.63 -19.34 -22.00
N TYR A 146 -14.71 -18.16 -21.40
CA TYR A 146 -15.03 -17.97 -19.99
C TYR A 146 -16.20 -17.02 -19.82
N LEU A 147 -17.01 -17.27 -18.81
CA LEU A 147 -18.05 -16.36 -18.33
C LEU A 147 -17.75 -16.03 -16.87
N PHE A 148 -17.69 -14.75 -16.55
CA PHE A 148 -17.43 -14.25 -15.19
C PHE A 148 -18.62 -13.41 -14.72
N LYS A 149 -19.06 -13.64 -13.48
CA LYS A 149 -20.15 -12.88 -12.87
C LYS A 149 -19.69 -11.50 -12.40
N LYS A 150 -18.45 -11.39 -11.94
CA LYS A 150 -17.87 -10.12 -11.49
C LYS A 150 -16.39 -10.03 -11.90
N ILE A 151 -15.97 -8.81 -12.28
CA ILE A 151 -14.61 -8.52 -12.70
C ILE A 151 -13.97 -7.53 -11.71
N ILE A 152 -12.75 -7.84 -11.25
CA ILE A 152 -12.01 -7.03 -10.29
C ILE A 152 -10.70 -6.59 -10.90
N PHE A 153 -10.49 -5.29 -11.04
CA PHE A 153 -9.24 -4.72 -11.50
C PHE A 153 -8.30 -4.41 -10.33
N ALA A 154 -7.18 -5.12 -10.30
CA ALA A 154 -6.06 -4.94 -9.38
C ALA A 154 -4.76 -4.63 -10.14
N THR A 155 -4.85 -3.81 -11.19
CA THR A 155 -3.80 -3.55 -12.19
C THR A 155 -2.76 -2.52 -11.74
N GLY A 156 -2.92 -1.97 -10.54
CA GLY A 156 -2.00 -0.99 -9.97
C GLY A 156 -2.23 0.44 -10.53
N LYS A 157 -1.33 1.36 -10.16
CA LYS A 157 -1.45 2.80 -10.44
C LYS A 157 -1.40 3.19 -11.93
N ASN A 158 -0.83 2.34 -12.77
CA ASN A 158 -0.64 2.61 -14.21
C ASN A 158 -1.79 2.09 -15.08
N ALA A 159 -2.93 1.74 -14.48
CA ALA A 159 -4.11 1.36 -15.23
C ALA A 159 -4.66 2.57 -16.01
N ASN A 160 -4.75 2.40 -17.33
CA ASN A 160 -5.40 3.36 -18.22
C ASN A 160 -6.83 2.88 -18.46
N PHE A 161 -7.74 3.35 -17.65
CA PHE A 161 -9.17 3.15 -17.83
C PHE A 161 -9.71 4.28 -18.71
N SER A 162 -10.59 3.96 -19.68
CA SER A 162 -11.22 4.97 -20.55
C SER A 162 -12.74 4.99 -20.37
N LYS A 163 -13.46 4.16 -21.10
CA LYS A 163 -14.92 4.16 -21.09
C LYS A 163 -15.49 3.62 -19.77
N GLY A 164 -16.44 4.37 -19.18
CA GLY A 164 -17.14 3.97 -17.95
C GLY A 164 -16.32 4.17 -16.65
N PHE A 165 -15.13 4.72 -16.75
CA PHE A 165 -14.28 5.06 -15.62
C PHE A 165 -14.02 6.56 -15.56
N SER A 166 -13.95 7.11 -14.36
CA SER A 166 -13.56 8.50 -14.09
C SER A 166 -12.38 8.50 -13.12
N LYS A 167 -11.24 8.98 -13.59
CA LYS A 167 -10.00 9.09 -12.80
C LYS A 167 -9.73 10.54 -12.47
N LYS A 168 -9.87 10.91 -11.19
CA LYS A 168 -9.45 12.22 -10.69
C LYS A 168 -8.00 12.12 -10.23
N THR A 169 -7.11 12.82 -10.90
CA THR A 169 -5.70 12.90 -10.52
C THR A 169 -5.45 14.15 -9.65
N PHE A 170 -4.52 14.02 -8.71
CA PHE A 170 -4.02 15.10 -7.87
C PHE A 170 -2.56 15.31 -8.27
N PRO A 171 -2.30 16.17 -9.26
CA PRO A 171 -0.97 16.30 -9.83
C PRO A 171 0.03 16.74 -8.75
N THR A 172 1.17 16.07 -8.72
CA THR A 172 2.30 16.45 -7.89
C THR A 172 3.58 16.34 -8.72
N LYS A 173 4.52 17.24 -8.47
CA LYS A 173 5.86 17.16 -9.06
C LYS A 173 6.80 16.29 -8.20
N HIS A 174 6.33 15.83 -7.05
CA HIS A 174 7.15 15.00 -6.17
C HIS A 174 7.58 13.69 -6.84
N LYS A 175 8.84 13.35 -6.62
CA LYS A 175 9.42 12.04 -6.88
C LYS A 175 9.74 11.36 -5.55
N SER A 176 9.68 10.05 -5.52
CA SER A 176 10.03 9.26 -4.34
C SER A 176 11.28 8.44 -4.62
N TYR A 177 12.29 8.59 -3.77
CA TYR A 177 13.53 7.83 -3.79
C TYR A 177 13.49 6.78 -2.70
N VAL A 178 13.72 5.52 -3.08
CA VAL A 178 13.71 4.38 -2.14
C VAL A 178 15.06 3.70 -2.19
N GLY A 179 15.67 3.53 -1.05
CA GLY A 179 16.97 2.92 -0.95
C GLY A 179 17.22 2.28 0.41
N PHE A 180 18.44 1.76 0.56
CA PHE A 180 18.89 1.09 1.77
C PHE A 180 20.22 1.67 2.22
N PHE A 181 20.44 1.62 3.52
CA PHE A 181 21.72 1.98 4.11
C PHE A 181 22.08 1.09 5.30
N SER A 182 23.36 0.86 5.48
CA SER A 182 23.90 0.28 6.71
C SER A 182 24.36 1.39 7.63
N HIS A 183 24.37 1.13 8.92
CA HIS A 183 24.74 2.09 9.95
C HIS A 183 25.47 1.42 11.11
N SER A 184 26.18 2.20 11.93
CA SER A 184 27.03 1.63 12.98
C SER A 184 26.31 1.31 14.28
N LYS A 185 25.22 2.02 14.60
CA LYS A 185 24.40 1.79 15.80
C LYS A 185 23.18 0.94 15.47
N ASN A 186 22.57 0.27 16.45
CA ASN A 186 21.33 -0.48 16.30
C ASN A 186 20.14 0.47 16.08
N HIS A 187 19.23 0.16 15.13
CA HIS A 187 18.02 0.94 14.84
C HIS A 187 16.92 0.83 15.94
N GLN A 188 17.10 -0.03 16.94
CA GLN A 188 16.20 -0.20 18.09
C GLN A 188 14.73 -0.50 17.72
N ASN A 189 14.47 -1.00 16.53
CA ASN A 189 13.12 -1.25 16.01
C ASN A 189 12.24 0.02 15.94
N ILE A 190 12.86 1.16 15.67
CA ILE A 190 12.21 2.47 15.57
C ILE A 190 12.06 2.83 14.09
N ALA A 191 10.85 3.18 13.68
CA ALA A 191 10.60 3.84 12.40
C ALA A 191 10.52 5.36 12.62
N TYR A 192 11.00 6.09 11.64
CA TYR A 192 11.00 7.55 11.66
C TYR A 192 10.24 8.10 10.47
N GLU A 193 9.46 9.16 10.68
CA GLU A 193 8.89 10.01 9.64
C GLU A 193 9.32 11.44 9.95
N ILE A 194 10.24 11.98 9.16
CA ILE A 194 10.76 13.34 9.33
C ILE A 194 10.24 14.20 8.20
N PHE A 195 9.50 15.24 8.52
CA PHE A 195 9.11 16.27 7.57
C PHE A 195 10.26 17.25 7.43
N THR A 196 11.11 17.05 6.43
CA THR A 196 12.23 17.93 6.11
C THR A 196 11.76 19.12 5.27
N LYS A 197 12.57 20.18 5.19
CA LYS A 197 12.28 21.33 4.28
C LYS A 197 12.17 20.94 2.80
N ASN A 198 12.67 19.75 2.43
CA ASN A 198 12.72 19.26 1.06
C ASN A 198 11.65 18.19 0.79
N GLY A 199 10.84 17.85 1.80
CA GLY A 199 9.78 16.86 1.74
C GLY A 199 9.90 15.77 2.81
N PRO A 200 8.93 14.86 2.90
CA PRO A 200 8.90 13.80 3.90
C PRO A 200 9.97 12.73 3.65
N LEU A 201 10.66 12.37 4.72
CA LEU A 201 11.69 11.32 4.77
C LEU A 201 11.29 10.27 5.80
N ALA A 202 10.91 9.10 5.31
CA ALA A 202 10.69 7.92 6.16
C ALA A 202 11.96 7.08 6.24
N VAL A 203 12.28 6.59 7.44
CA VAL A 203 13.35 5.60 7.67
C VAL A 203 12.76 4.47 8.51
N LEU A 204 12.90 3.23 8.00
CA LEU A 204 12.35 2.05 8.65
C LEU A 204 13.45 1.00 8.87
N PRO A 205 13.37 0.21 9.95
CA PRO A 205 14.18 -0.99 10.12
C PRO A 205 14.00 -1.91 8.90
N ALA A 206 15.06 -2.34 8.26
CA ALA A 206 14.96 -3.25 7.12
C ALA A 206 15.14 -4.71 7.55
N PRO A 207 14.41 -5.67 6.92
CA PRO A 207 14.56 -7.07 7.23
C PRO A 207 16.01 -7.52 7.03
N SER A 208 16.68 -7.87 8.12
CA SER A 208 18.07 -8.28 8.13
C SER A 208 18.38 -9.05 9.40
N LYS A 209 19.37 -9.95 9.34
CA LYS A 209 19.92 -10.59 10.55
C LYS A 209 20.62 -9.59 11.46
N LYS A 210 21.07 -8.46 10.90
CA LYS A 210 21.80 -7.41 11.61
C LYS A 210 20.89 -6.22 11.87
N LYS A 211 20.80 -5.76 13.13
CA LYS A 211 19.99 -4.61 13.55
C LYS A 211 20.58 -3.24 13.18
N ASN A 212 21.46 -3.20 12.20
CA ASN A 212 22.14 -2.01 11.69
C ASN A 212 21.94 -1.82 10.18
N TYR A 213 20.74 -2.14 9.69
CA TYR A 213 20.35 -2.02 8.30
C TYR A 213 18.94 -1.42 8.21
N SER A 214 18.78 -0.37 7.43
CA SER A 214 17.52 0.37 7.31
C SER A 214 17.20 0.67 5.86
N THR A 215 15.92 0.87 5.58
CA THR A 215 15.42 1.39 4.31
C THR A 215 14.94 2.82 4.51
N PHE A 216 15.05 3.64 3.47
CA PHE A 216 14.49 4.98 3.46
C PHE A 216 13.59 5.19 2.26
N ILE A 217 12.61 6.09 2.44
CA ILE A 217 11.72 6.61 1.41
C ILE A 217 11.78 8.13 1.53
N PHE A 218 12.34 8.80 0.53
CA PHE A 218 12.43 10.24 0.51
C PHE A 218 11.61 10.79 -0.65
N SER A 219 10.60 11.58 -0.34
CA SER A 219 9.70 12.17 -1.33
C SER A 219 9.96 13.67 -1.42
N THR A 220 10.30 14.17 -2.62
CA THR A 220 10.76 15.55 -2.80
C THR A 220 10.37 16.10 -4.16
N LEU A 221 10.24 17.43 -4.25
CA LEU A 221 10.02 18.18 -5.50
C LEU A 221 11.29 18.23 -6.36
N GLU A 222 12.45 18.38 -5.73
CA GLU A 222 13.73 18.52 -6.39
C GLU A 222 14.38 17.16 -6.63
N PRO A 223 15.06 16.96 -7.76
CA PRO A 223 15.90 15.79 -7.95
C PRO A 223 17.12 15.86 -7.04
N TYR A 224 17.42 14.75 -6.38
CA TYR A 224 18.59 14.62 -5.49
C TYR A 224 19.54 13.55 -5.99
N SER A 225 20.80 13.91 -6.10
CA SER A 225 21.90 12.95 -6.35
C SER A 225 22.12 12.03 -5.14
N ILE A 226 22.80 10.91 -5.35
CA ILE A 226 23.15 9.96 -4.27
C ILE A 226 23.94 10.65 -3.14
N PRO A 227 24.97 11.49 -3.41
CA PRO A 227 25.69 12.20 -2.34
C PRO A 227 24.81 13.16 -1.53
N GLU A 228 23.87 13.84 -2.18
CA GLU A 228 22.94 14.74 -1.49
C GLU A 228 21.98 13.98 -0.58
N GLN A 229 21.47 12.84 -1.04
CA GLN A 229 20.63 11.96 -0.23
C GLN A 229 21.39 11.42 0.99
N LEU A 230 22.67 11.06 0.83
CA LEU A 230 23.53 10.67 1.94
C LEU A 230 23.68 11.79 2.96
N LYS A 231 23.97 13.02 2.54
CA LYS A 231 24.07 14.19 3.44
C LYS A 231 22.76 14.43 4.23
N ILE A 232 21.60 14.25 3.57
CA ILE A 232 20.30 14.39 4.25
C ILE A 232 20.12 13.31 5.30
N LEU A 233 20.48 12.06 5.01
CA LEU A 233 20.40 10.94 5.96
C LEU A 233 21.36 11.16 7.13
N GLU A 234 22.61 11.52 6.87
CA GLU A 234 23.60 11.81 7.93
C GLU A 234 23.15 12.94 8.84
N LYS A 235 22.71 14.06 8.26
CA LYS A 235 22.20 15.21 9.02
C LYS A 235 21.10 14.83 10.00
N ASN A 236 20.16 13.97 9.59
CA ASN A 236 18.99 13.64 10.39
C ASN A 236 19.18 12.43 11.29
N PHE A 237 20.09 11.50 10.93
CA PHE A 237 20.16 10.19 11.58
C PHE A 237 21.52 9.83 12.15
N GLN A 238 22.60 10.61 11.93
CA GLN A 238 23.90 10.31 12.49
C GLN A 238 23.89 10.15 14.02
N GLY A 239 23.09 10.94 14.72
CA GLY A 239 22.91 10.84 16.18
C GLY A 239 22.32 9.49 16.61
N SER A 240 21.27 9.02 15.95
CA SER A 240 20.53 7.79 16.28
C SER A 240 21.12 6.54 15.64
N HIS A 241 21.65 6.62 14.41
CA HIS A 241 22.14 5.48 13.64
C HIS A 241 23.68 5.39 13.58
N GLY A 242 24.41 6.45 13.96
CA GLY A 242 25.86 6.52 13.85
C GLY A 242 26.34 6.72 12.41
N ALA A 243 27.50 6.20 12.06
CA ALA A 243 28.05 6.29 10.71
C ALA A 243 27.14 5.58 9.70
N ILE A 244 26.80 6.26 8.60
CA ILE A 244 25.86 5.79 7.58
C ILE A 244 26.61 5.49 6.29
N LYS A 245 26.24 4.36 5.64
CA LYS A 245 26.75 3.99 4.32
C LYS A 245 25.59 3.58 3.42
N LEU A 246 25.30 4.39 2.40
CA LEU A 246 24.29 4.09 1.39
C LEU A 246 24.65 2.85 0.56
N LYS A 247 23.64 2.07 0.21
CA LYS A 247 23.78 1.04 -0.83
C LYS A 247 23.69 1.70 -2.21
N LYS A 248 24.44 1.14 -3.18
CA LYS A 248 24.58 1.72 -4.52
C LYS A 248 23.25 1.85 -5.30
N LYS A 249 22.25 1.00 -5.01
CA LYS A 249 21.00 0.97 -5.78
C LYS A 249 19.92 1.76 -5.06
N ILE A 250 19.52 2.88 -5.68
CA ILE A 250 18.37 3.69 -5.28
C ILE A 250 17.35 3.61 -6.41
N PHE A 251 16.09 3.45 -6.05
CA PHE A 251 14.97 3.40 -7.00
C PHE A 251 14.23 4.72 -6.95
N GLU A 252 13.93 5.26 -8.14
CA GLU A 252 13.13 6.46 -8.30
C GLU A 252 11.72 6.09 -8.77
N PHE A 253 10.71 6.71 -8.19
CA PHE A 253 9.31 6.53 -8.54
C PHE A 253 8.61 7.87 -8.70
N SER A 254 7.92 8.07 -9.82
CA SER A 254 6.98 9.17 -9.97
C SER A 254 5.73 8.93 -9.14
N LEU A 255 5.26 9.98 -8.48
CA LEU A 255 4.05 9.93 -7.67
C LEU A 255 2.89 10.48 -8.49
N ASN A 256 1.83 9.68 -8.63
CA ASN A 256 0.62 10.05 -9.34
C ASN A 256 -0.61 9.76 -8.46
N PRO A 257 -0.83 10.58 -7.41
CA PRO A 257 -1.99 10.41 -6.56
C PRO A 257 -3.28 10.54 -7.36
N HIS A 258 -4.20 9.62 -7.16
CA HIS A 258 -5.47 9.62 -7.88
C HIS A 258 -6.56 8.84 -7.11
N LEU A 259 -7.79 9.13 -7.49
CA LEU A 259 -8.97 8.35 -7.13
C LEU A 259 -9.72 8.00 -8.43
N THR A 260 -9.99 6.73 -8.63
CA THR A 260 -10.74 6.24 -9.78
C THR A 260 -12.13 5.76 -9.34
N LYS A 261 -13.15 6.12 -10.12
CA LYS A 261 -14.53 5.64 -9.95
C LYS A 261 -14.95 4.90 -11.21
N THR A 262 -15.87 3.96 -11.07
CA THR A 262 -16.53 3.32 -12.21
C THR A 262 -18.03 3.40 -12.07
N LYS A 263 -18.71 3.48 -13.21
CA LYS A 263 -20.18 3.36 -13.33
C LYS A 263 -20.57 2.03 -13.97
N LEU A 264 -19.59 1.18 -14.26
CA LEU A 264 -19.85 -0.12 -14.88
C LEU A 264 -20.28 -1.12 -13.81
N GLU A 265 -21.38 -1.80 -14.09
CA GLU A 265 -21.95 -2.83 -13.22
C GLU A 265 -21.05 -4.06 -13.16
N ASN A 266 -21.02 -4.70 -11.99
CA ASN A 266 -20.24 -5.91 -11.75
C ASN A 266 -18.72 -5.74 -11.98
N ILE A 267 -18.24 -4.49 -11.88
CA ILE A 267 -16.82 -4.16 -11.97
C ILE A 267 -16.37 -3.49 -10.68
N ILE A 268 -15.30 -4.02 -10.07
CA ILE A 268 -14.69 -3.48 -8.85
C ILE A 268 -13.24 -3.11 -9.10
N LEU A 269 -12.85 -1.95 -8.57
CA LEU A 269 -11.45 -1.50 -8.51
C LEU A 269 -10.86 -1.79 -7.13
N LEU A 270 -9.60 -2.28 -7.10
CA LEU A 270 -8.94 -2.69 -5.87
C LEU A 270 -7.51 -2.13 -5.78
N GLY A 271 -7.10 -1.72 -4.57
CA GLY A 271 -5.76 -1.19 -4.31
C GLY A 271 -5.44 0.05 -5.15
N ASP A 272 -4.26 0.08 -5.76
CA ASP A 272 -3.82 1.25 -6.55
C ASP A 272 -4.62 1.45 -7.86
N SER A 273 -5.45 0.51 -8.27
CA SER A 273 -6.42 0.73 -9.37
C SER A 273 -7.57 1.63 -8.92
N LEU A 274 -8.00 1.52 -7.65
CA LEU A 274 -9.02 2.36 -7.05
C LEU A 274 -8.44 3.73 -6.66
N ARG A 275 -7.28 3.72 -5.98
CA ARG A 275 -6.61 4.93 -5.50
C ARG A 275 -5.12 4.75 -5.34
N SER A 276 -4.37 5.77 -5.70
CA SER A 276 -2.96 5.90 -5.35
C SER A 276 -2.76 7.17 -4.54
N MET A 277 -1.89 7.13 -3.55
CA MET A 277 -1.63 8.26 -2.68
C MET A 277 -0.13 8.48 -2.48
N HIS A 278 0.21 9.61 -1.90
CA HIS A 278 1.58 9.90 -1.52
C HIS A 278 2.06 8.87 -0.47
N PRO A 279 3.32 8.38 -0.54
CA PRO A 279 3.82 7.30 0.31
C PRO A 279 4.06 7.68 1.77
N VAL A 280 3.58 8.84 2.23
CA VAL A 280 3.64 9.25 3.64
C VAL A 280 3.04 8.15 4.51
N ALA A 281 3.79 7.74 5.53
CA ALA A 281 3.43 6.70 6.49
C ALA A 281 3.20 5.29 5.90
N GLY A 282 3.57 5.01 4.65
CA GLY A 282 3.53 3.66 4.06
C GLY A 282 2.14 3.01 4.00
N GLN A 283 1.04 3.78 3.96
CA GLN A 283 -0.33 3.26 4.11
C GLN A 283 -0.93 2.62 2.86
N GLY A 284 -0.39 2.88 1.65
CA GLY A 284 -0.99 2.41 0.40
C GLY A 284 -1.26 0.90 0.36
N TRP A 285 -0.29 0.09 0.75
CA TRP A 285 -0.41 -1.35 0.87
C TRP A 285 -1.48 -1.78 1.90
N ASN A 286 -1.46 -1.18 3.09
CA ASN A 286 -2.38 -1.54 4.17
C ASN A 286 -3.84 -1.22 3.80
N LEU A 287 -4.07 -0.15 3.04
CA LEU A 287 -5.39 0.16 2.47
C LEU A 287 -5.83 -0.86 1.43
N GLY A 288 -4.90 -1.40 0.62
CA GLY A 288 -5.19 -2.50 -0.28
C GLY A 288 -5.62 -3.77 0.46
N ILE A 289 -5.05 -4.07 1.62
CA ILE A 289 -5.53 -5.18 2.48
C ILE A 289 -6.93 -4.90 3.02
N LYS A 290 -7.23 -3.69 3.45
CA LYS A 290 -8.59 -3.32 3.85
C LYS A 290 -9.60 -3.45 2.72
N ASP A 291 -9.21 -3.16 1.46
CA ASP A 291 -10.09 -3.41 0.31
C ASP A 291 -10.44 -4.89 0.19
N ILE A 292 -9.45 -5.77 0.34
CA ILE A 292 -9.64 -7.22 0.30
C ILE A 292 -10.57 -7.66 1.43
N GLN A 293 -10.31 -7.22 2.67
CA GLN A 293 -11.13 -7.56 3.82
C GLN A 293 -12.58 -7.10 3.62
N THR A 294 -12.78 -5.82 3.25
CA THR A 294 -14.13 -5.28 2.98
C THR A 294 -14.87 -6.10 1.91
N LEU A 295 -14.20 -6.42 0.80
CA LEU A 295 -14.82 -7.20 -0.26
C LEU A 295 -15.18 -8.61 0.23
N CYS A 296 -14.28 -9.27 0.95
CA CYS A 296 -14.52 -10.61 1.50
C CYS A 296 -15.64 -10.62 2.55
N ASP A 297 -15.71 -9.62 3.42
CA ASP A 297 -16.76 -9.50 4.43
C ASP A 297 -18.12 -9.27 3.78
N LEU A 298 -18.17 -8.44 2.73
CA LEU A 298 -19.40 -8.21 1.97
C LEU A 298 -19.90 -9.47 1.27
N THR A 299 -19.02 -10.39 0.84
CA THR A 299 -19.47 -11.68 0.25
C THR A 299 -20.14 -12.60 1.25
N ASP A 300 -20.00 -12.38 2.56
CA ASP A 300 -20.72 -13.13 3.59
C ASP A 300 -22.11 -12.55 3.89
N LEU A 301 -22.30 -11.27 3.58
CA LEU A 301 -23.50 -10.51 3.94
C LEU A 301 -24.47 -10.28 2.77
N TYR A 302 -23.94 -10.22 1.54
CA TYR A 302 -24.69 -9.81 0.35
C TYR A 302 -24.39 -10.71 -0.85
N ASP A 303 -25.35 -10.82 -1.76
CA ASP A 303 -25.11 -11.44 -3.06
C ASP A 303 -24.10 -10.58 -3.86
N PHE A 304 -22.92 -11.12 -4.06
CA PHE A 304 -21.83 -10.45 -4.76
C PHE A 304 -22.17 -10.11 -6.24
N ARG A 305 -23.25 -10.68 -6.79
CA ARG A 305 -23.72 -10.42 -8.16
C ARG A 305 -24.58 -9.16 -8.26
N SER A 306 -25.08 -8.66 -7.15
CA SER A 306 -25.96 -7.49 -7.12
C SER A 306 -25.19 -6.18 -7.30
N ASN A 307 -25.84 -5.18 -7.90
CA ASN A 307 -25.29 -3.82 -7.97
C ASN A 307 -25.18 -3.18 -6.57
N TYR A 308 -26.08 -3.54 -5.66
CA TYR A 308 -26.05 -3.10 -4.27
C TYR A 308 -24.76 -3.48 -3.55
N PHE A 309 -24.21 -4.67 -3.86
CA PHE A 309 -22.88 -5.08 -3.35
C PHE A 309 -21.78 -4.10 -3.79
N ASP A 310 -21.78 -3.70 -5.06
CA ASP A 310 -20.80 -2.77 -5.61
C ASP A 310 -20.94 -1.39 -4.96
N GLU A 311 -22.16 -0.91 -4.80
CA GLU A 311 -22.46 0.38 -4.15
C GLU A 311 -21.94 0.42 -2.71
N ILE A 312 -22.24 -0.60 -1.91
CA ILE A 312 -21.75 -0.69 -0.52
C ILE A 312 -20.22 -0.76 -0.47
N TYR A 313 -19.61 -1.58 -1.34
CA TYR A 313 -18.16 -1.66 -1.41
C TYR A 313 -17.57 -0.27 -1.68
N TYR A 314 -18.05 0.42 -2.70
CA TYR A 314 -17.53 1.75 -3.04
C TYR A 314 -17.83 2.78 -1.96
N ALA A 315 -19.00 2.79 -1.35
CA ALA A 315 -19.33 3.71 -0.26
C ALA A 315 -18.33 3.58 0.90
N LYS A 316 -18.09 2.34 1.36
CA LYS A 316 -17.12 2.07 2.43
C LYS A 316 -15.69 2.45 2.04
N ARG A 317 -15.24 2.12 0.83
CA ARG A 317 -13.86 2.32 0.42
C ARG A 317 -13.55 3.76 -0.04
N GLN A 318 -14.54 4.46 -0.64
CA GLN A 318 -14.35 5.85 -1.07
C GLN A 318 -14.22 6.81 0.10
N LEU A 319 -15.05 6.68 1.13
CA LEU A 319 -15.00 7.55 2.31
C LEU A 319 -13.60 7.52 2.94
N GLU A 320 -13.08 6.33 3.18
CA GLU A 320 -11.73 6.16 3.73
C GLU A 320 -10.66 6.68 2.76
N SER A 321 -10.80 6.43 1.46
CA SER A 321 -9.88 6.92 0.43
C SER A 321 -9.80 8.44 0.39
N VAL A 322 -10.95 9.12 0.43
CA VAL A 322 -11.01 10.60 0.45
C VAL A 322 -10.37 11.15 1.70
N ALA A 323 -10.62 10.54 2.86
CA ALA A 323 -10.01 10.96 4.13
C ALA A 323 -8.47 10.86 4.09
N TYR A 324 -7.92 9.73 3.61
CA TYR A 324 -6.47 9.56 3.49
C TYR A 324 -5.85 10.45 2.42
N LEU A 325 -6.46 10.57 1.24
CA LEU A 325 -5.99 11.47 0.19
C LEU A 325 -6.02 12.92 0.66
N GLY A 326 -7.09 13.34 1.34
CA GLY A 326 -7.20 14.68 1.91
C GLY A 326 -6.11 14.96 2.94
N MET A 327 -5.91 14.04 3.89
CA MET A 327 -4.88 14.16 4.92
C MET A 327 -3.47 14.24 4.32
N THR A 328 -3.11 13.33 3.41
CA THR A 328 -1.77 13.31 2.80
C THR A 328 -1.55 14.52 1.90
N SER A 329 -2.56 14.98 1.16
CA SER A 329 -2.49 16.19 0.34
C SER A 329 -2.35 17.44 1.20
N MET A 330 -3.07 17.54 2.31
CA MET A 330 -2.97 18.65 3.25
C MET A 330 -1.57 18.73 3.89
N ILE A 331 -1.04 17.57 4.33
CA ILE A 331 0.32 17.51 4.89
C ILE A 331 1.32 18.03 3.85
N ASN A 332 1.29 17.50 2.63
CA ASN A 332 2.21 17.96 1.57
C ASN A 332 2.05 19.45 1.28
N TYR A 333 0.81 19.93 1.13
CA TYR A 333 0.54 21.35 0.87
C TYR A 333 1.16 22.27 1.94
N VAL A 334 1.00 21.91 3.20
CA VAL A 334 1.51 22.69 4.33
C VAL A 334 3.04 22.75 4.34
N TYR A 335 3.71 21.64 3.99
CA TYR A 335 5.17 21.61 3.91
C TYR A 335 5.74 22.19 2.61
N ASP A 336 5.02 22.09 1.51
CA ASP A 336 5.43 22.69 0.21
C ASP A 336 5.29 24.21 0.17
N HIS A 337 4.44 24.78 1.05
CA HIS A 337 4.15 26.22 1.12
C HIS A 337 4.47 26.77 2.52
N PRO A 338 5.76 26.88 2.90
CA PRO A 338 6.14 27.34 4.22
C PRO A 338 5.79 28.82 4.41
N ASN A 339 4.81 29.10 5.25
CA ASN A 339 4.40 30.44 5.67
C ASN A 339 4.01 30.42 7.15
N PHE A 340 3.82 31.59 7.76
CA PHE A 340 3.50 31.73 9.17
C PHE A 340 2.27 30.91 9.59
N PHE A 341 1.21 30.93 8.79
CA PHE A 341 -0.03 30.22 9.10
C PHE A 341 0.15 28.70 9.06
N ASN A 342 0.84 28.17 8.03
CA ASN A 342 1.15 26.76 7.91
C ASN A 342 2.06 26.28 9.05
N HIS A 343 3.06 27.07 9.43
CA HIS A 343 3.89 26.77 10.61
C HIS A 343 3.08 26.72 11.90
N PHE A 344 2.12 27.66 12.06
CA PHE A 344 1.22 27.67 13.21
C PHE A 344 0.35 26.41 13.25
N ILE A 345 -0.22 25.98 12.12
CA ILE A 345 -1.01 24.73 12.01
C ILE A 345 -0.17 23.53 12.44
N ILE A 346 1.05 23.37 11.91
CA ILE A 346 1.93 22.25 12.24
C ILE A 346 2.20 22.23 13.74
N ARG A 347 2.69 23.35 14.31
CA ARG A 347 3.04 23.43 15.73
C ARG A 347 1.84 23.14 16.63
N THR A 348 0.67 23.66 16.30
CA THR A 348 -0.55 23.46 17.08
C THR A 348 -1.01 22.00 17.02
N SER A 349 -0.95 21.38 15.82
CA SER A 349 -1.28 19.97 15.63
C SER A 349 -0.35 19.04 16.42
N PHE A 350 0.97 19.29 16.38
CA PHE A 350 1.93 18.53 17.18
C PHE A 350 1.67 18.67 18.68
N LYS A 351 1.46 19.91 19.17
CA LYS A 351 1.13 20.14 20.59
C LYS A 351 -0.17 19.47 21.02
N ALA A 352 -1.19 19.51 20.15
CA ALA A 352 -2.46 18.84 20.42
C ALA A 352 -2.28 17.33 20.56
N LEU A 353 -1.55 16.70 19.63
CA LEU A 353 -1.25 15.26 19.67
C LEU A 353 -0.35 14.87 20.85
N GLN A 354 0.55 15.77 21.31
CA GLN A 354 1.36 15.50 22.49
C GLN A 354 0.53 15.56 23.77
N LYS A 355 -0.33 16.57 23.91
CA LYS A 355 -1.06 16.85 25.15
C LYS A 355 -2.35 16.03 25.28
N PHE A 356 -3.08 15.80 24.17
CA PHE A 356 -4.39 15.17 24.19
C PHE A 356 -4.29 13.67 23.88
N LYS A 357 -4.11 12.86 24.96
CA LYS A 357 -3.96 11.40 24.86
C LYS A 357 -5.03 10.68 24.04
N PRO A 358 -6.35 10.98 24.15
CA PRO A 358 -7.37 10.31 23.37
C PRO A 358 -7.15 10.47 21.85
N LEU A 359 -6.83 11.70 21.41
CA LEU A 359 -6.53 11.97 19.99
C LEU A 359 -5.30 11.20 19.52
N ARG A 360 -4.22 11.22 20.31
CA ARG A 360 -3.02 10.44 20.02
C ARG A 360 -3.32 8.95 19.90
N ASN A 361 -4.10 8.38 20.80
CA ASN A 361 -4.48 6.97 20.78
C ASN A 361 -5.33 6.62 19.55
N LEU A 362 -6.19 7.54 19.10
CA LEU A 362 -6.92 7.37 17.85
C LEU A 362 -5.96 7.26 16.65
N PHE A 363 -4.96 8.14 16.56
CA PHE A 363 -3.94 8.08 15.52
C PHE A 363 -3.10 6.80 15.57
N ILE A 364 -2.72 6.34 16.77
CA ILE A 364 -2.02 5.07 16.98
C ILE A 364 -2.86 3.90 16.46
N LYS A 365 -4.13 3.80 16.86
CA LYS A 365 -5.05 2.77 16.39
C LYS A 365 -5.20 2.81 14.87
N GLN A 366 -5.32 4.01 14.29
CA GLN A 366 -5.42 4.18 12.83
C GLN A 366 -4.14 3.73 12.12
N ALA A 367 -2.96 4.07 12.62
CA ALA A 367 -1.67 3.63 12.07
C ALA A 367 -1.52 2.11 12.13
N MET A 368 -1.99 1.46 13.19
CA MET A 368 -1.99 0.01 13.36
C MET A 368 -3.07 -0.71 12.51
N GLY A 369 -3.95 0.04 11.84
CA GLY A 369 -5.10 -0.51 11.12
C GLY A 369 -6.22 -1.01 12.03
N ARG A 370 -6.19 -0.65 13.32
CA ARG A 370 -7.19 -0.97 14.36
C ARG A 370 -8.22 0.15 14.55
N GLY A 371 -8.13 1.23 13.76
CA GLY A 371 -9.08 2.34 13.80
C GLY A 371 -10.47 1.92 13.34
N TYR A 372 -11.48 2.70 13.69
CA TYR A 372 -12.85 2.46 13.28
C TYR A 372 -12.93 2.43 11.74
N THR A 373 -13.42 1.35 11.18
CA THR A 373 -14.06 1.38 9.87
C THR A 373 -15.33 2.20 10.07
N PHE A 374 -15.46 3.30 9.34
CA PHE A 374 -16.76 3.97 9.25
C PHE A 374 -17.77 2.94 8.74
N VAL A 375 -18.63 2.48 9.64
CA VAL A 375 -19.67 1.47 9.38
C VAL A 375 -20.76 2.09 8.52
#